data_7246928ef15eed38a1991693f383aec9
#
_entry.id   7246928ef15eed38a1991693f383aec9
#
_cell.length_a   1.000
_cell.length_b   1.000
_cell.length_c   1.000
_cell.angle_alpha   90.00
_cell.angle_beta   90.00
_cell.angle_gamma   90.00
#
_symmetry.space_group_name_H-M   'P 1'
#
loop_
_entity.id
_entity.type
_entity.pdbx_description
1 polymer ?
#
loop_
_entity_poly.entity_id
_entity_poly.type
_entity_poly.pdbx_seq_one_letter_code
_entity_poly.pdbx_strand_id
1 'polypeptide(L)'
;MAMTYTHEANPTAAWLTLTRPTARLGASPTQLAVLAGLILGLGFGLVLVPQGTLGLAHSAFAGLFVAASLIKIGTVALAQTFETKPASLAPRNASLPVYSILVPLYHEAEMAQQIVAALKALSYPRARMEAILVVEADDHATRKALYAARPPRWMRIMTAPDGQPRTKPRACNLALAQAKGDLVVVYDAEDRPHPNQLLEAAKAFADGGPRLGCLQAPLHIPNCQGFFARQFALDYAVQFETLLPALVRAGRPIPLGGTSNHLRSEVLRALGGWDPYNVTEDADLGFRLAYSGYRTALLRLPTYETPTRSFRAWLPQRARWLKGYLQTLLVWTRAPGRLNLQDQIILWMTLGLSVLSALIHAPLMVWLIFQTVFAIMGHPASSWALDLTVLLLGWSTTGVAMWAGARRTGFAVKPADLVLSLAYWPLASLAASKAILQLILRPFHWDKTPHQPEALRTAP
;
A
#
# COMPACT_ATOMS: atom_id res chain seq x y z
N MET A 1 -0.20 24.97 -22.52
CA MET A 1 -0.36 26.13 -21.66
C MET A 1 0.46 25.89 -20.39
N ALA A 2 1.67 26.45 -20.33
CA ALA A 2 2.61 26.25 -19.22
C ALA A 2 2.14 27.10 -18.04
N MET A 3 1.74 26.45 -16.93
CA MET A 3 1.50 27.15 -15.68
C MET A 3 2.84 27.52 -15.05
N THR A 4 3.16 28.79 -15.03
CA THR A 4 4.26 29.38 -14.25
C THR A 4 3.95 29.19 -12.76
N TYR A 5 4.73 28.37 -12.07
CA TYR A 5 4.66 28.22 -10.62
C TYR A 5 5.27 29.47 -9.96
N THR A 6 4.43 30.30 -9.37
CA THR A 6 4.89 31.34 -8.41
C THR A 6 5.31 30.68 -7.10
N HIS A 7 6.44 31.09 -6.56
CA HIS A 7 7.18 30.46 -5.44
C HIS A 7 6.49 30.47 -4.06
N GLU A 8 5.25 30.95 -3.94
CA GLU A 8 4.52 31.11 -2.67
C GLU A 8 3.23 30.28 -2.55
N ALA A 9 2.88 29.44 -3.52
CA ALA A 9 1.68 28.63 -3.42
C ALA A 9 1.89 27.50 -2.40
N ASN A 10 1.17 27.55 -1.27
CA ASN A 10 1.01 26.43 -0.35
C ASN A 10 0.65 25.17 -1.15
N PRO A 11 1.50 24.12 -1.22
CA PRO A 11 1.23 22.95 -2.06
C PRO A 11 -0.07 22.25 -1.69
N THR A 12 -0.58 22.44 -0.48
CA THR A 12 -1.90 21.99 -0.05
C THR A 12 -3.03 22.80 -0.71
N ALA A 13 -2.78 24.04 -1.13
CA ALA A 13 -3.80 24.88 -1.75
C ALA A 13 -4.26 24.35 -3.13
N ALA A 14 -3.39 23.66 -3.88
CA ALA A 14 -3.74 23.03 -5.15
C ALA A 14 -4.78 21.90 -4.98
N TRP A 15 -4.86 21.25 -3.80
CA TRP A 15 -5.85 20.24 -3.45
C TRP A 15 -7.15 20.85 -2.90
N LEU A 16 -7.14 22.13 -2.60
CA LEU A 16 -8.33 22.87 -2.19
C LEU A 16 -9.19 23.29 -3.39
N THR A 17 -8.59 23.40 -4.57
CA THR A 17 -9.33 23.63 -5.81
C THR A 17 -9.87 22.29 -6.30
N LEU A 18 -11.18 22.11 -6.31
CA LEU A 18 -11.94 20.88 -6.57
C LEU A 18 -11.76 20.26 -7.98
N THR A 19 -10.72 20.61 -8.69
CA THR A 19 -10.44 20.14 -10.07
C THR A 19 -9.79 18.77 -10.13
N ARG A 20 -9.24 18.27 -9.00
CA ARG A 20 -8.55 16.96 -8.93
C ARG A 20 -9.35 15.95 -8.14
N PRO A 21 -9.23 14.64 -8.47
CA PRO A 21 -9.77 13.58 -7.65
C PRO A 21 -9.11 13.60 -6.26
N THR A 22 -9.87 13.79 -5.20
CA THR A 22 -9.35 13.85 -3.82
C THR A 22 -10.27 13.16 -2.82
N ALA A 23 -9.68 12.54 -1.80
CA ALA A 23 -10.40 11.92 -0.70
C ALA A 23 -11.11 12.94 0.21
N ARG A 24 -10.74 14.22 0.14
CA ARG A 24 -11.35 15.32 0.92
C ARG A 24 -12.88 15.37 0.80
N LEU A 25 -13.41 15.04 -0.38
CA LEU A 25 -14.84 15.14 -0.67
C LEU A 25 -15.69 14.03 -0.04
N GLY A 26 -15.06 12.98 0.52
CA GLY A 26 -15.78 11.82 1.06
C GLY A 26 -16.65 11.10 0.01
N ALA A 27 -17.73 10.47 0.45
CA ALA A 27 -18.69 9.83 -0.44
C ALA A 27 -19.60 10.86 -1.12
N SER A 28 -19.88 10.68 -2.42
CA SER A 28 -20.83 11.51 -3.15
C SER A 28 -22.29 11.15 -2.81
N PRO A 29 -23.26 12.05 -3.04
CA PRO A 29 -24.67 11.73 -2.87
C PRO A 29 -25.10 10.49 -3.68
N THR A 30 -24.58 10.33 -4.89
CA THR A 30 -24.87 9.16 -5.73
C THR A 30 -24.32 7.88 -5.11
N GLN A 31 -23.09 7.89 -4.60
CA GLN A 31 -22.51 6.73 -3.91
C GLN A 31 -23.30 6.38 -2.65
N LEU A 32 -23.73 7.38 -1.87
CA LEU A 32 -24.57 7.16 -0.70
C LEU A 32 -25.96 6.63 -1.07
N ALA A 33 -26.55 7.13 -2.15
CA ALA A 33 -27.83 6.64 -2.65
C ALA A 33 -27.75 5.19 -3.12
N VAL A 34 -26.66 4.82 -3.82
CA VAL A 34 -26.43 3.42 -4.24
C VAL A 34 -26.25 2.52 -3.02
N LEU A 35 -25.46 2.93 -2.02
CA LEU A 35 -25.28 2.17 -0.79
C LEU A 35 -26.60 2.00 -0.03
N ALA A 36 -27.33 3.09 0.13
CA ALA A 36 -28.65 3.06 0.77
C ALA A 36 -29.63 2.14 0.02
N GLY A 37 -29.66 2.22 -1.31
CA GLY A 37 -30.49 1.34 -2.15
C GLY A 37 -30.12 -0.14 -1.98
N LEU A 38 -28.82 -0.47 -1.91
CA LEU A 38 -28.37 -1.85 -1.63
C LEU A 38 -28.79 -2.34 -0.25
N ILE A 39 -28.64 -1.51 0.79
CA ILE A 39 -29.04 -1.85 2.18
C ILE A 39 -30.55 -2.02 2.26
N LEU A 40 -31.32 -1.09 1.70
CA LEU A 40 -32.77 -1.16 1.70
C LEU A 40 -33.28 -2.34 0.87
N GLY A 41 -32.70 -2.59 -0.30
CA GLY A 41 -33.05 -3.73 -1.15
C GLY A 41 -32.78 -5.07 -0.45
N LEU A 42 -31.62 -5.19 0.21
CA LEU A 42 -31.30 -6.35 1.03
C LEU A 42 -32.29 -6.52 2.20
N GLY A 43 -32.55 -5.42 2.94
CA GLY A 43 -33.49 -5.43 4.06
C GLY A 43 -34.91 -5.81 3.62
N PHE A 44 -35.40 -5.23 2.53
CA PHE A 44 -36.70 -5.55 1.95
C PHE A 44 -36.78 -7.01 1.48
N GLY A 45 -35.73 -7.51 0.81
CA GLY A 45 -35.64 -8.89 0.40
C GLY A 45 -35.67 -9.86 1.59
N LEU A 46 -34.97 -9.53 2.68
CA LEU A 46 -34.97 -10.33 3.92
C LEU A 46 -36.34 -10.37 4.60
N VAL A 47 -37.16 -9.33 4.46
CA VAL A 47 -38.53 -9.30 5.00
C VAL A 47 -39.49 -10.11 4.12
N LEU A 48 -39.42 -9.95 2.80
CA LEU A 48 -40.38 -10.55 1.88
C LEU A 48 -40.05 -12.00 1.49
N VAL A 49 -38.77 -12.29 1.23
CA VAL A 49 -38.31 -13.60 0.74
C VAL A 49 -36.99 -13.97 1.43
N PRO A 50 -37.00 -14.19 2.78
CA PRO A 50 -35.77 -14.31 3.58
C PRO A 50 -34.85 -15.44 3.09
N GLN A 51 -35.36 -16.62 2.81
CA GLN A 51 -34.56 -17.76 2.35
C GLN A 51 -33.95 -17.50 0.97
N GLY A 52 -34.72 -16.93 0.03
CA GLY A 52 -34.22 -16.58 -1.30
C GLY A 52 -33.15 -15.51 -1.27
N THR A 53 -33.36 -14.47 -0.45
CA THR A 53 -32.41 -13.37 -0.30
C THR A 53 -31.09 -13.83 0.36
N LEU A 54 -31.17 -14.63 1.41
CA LEU A 54 -29.99 -15.23 2.05
C LEU A 54 -29.26 -16.17 1.11
N GLY A 55 -30.00 -17.02 0.38
CA GLY A 55 -29.43 -17.94 -0.60
C GLY A 55 -28.72 -17.22 -1.74
N LEU A 56 -29.32 -16.14 -2.26
CA LEU A 56 -28.70 -15.31 -3.31
C LEU A 56 -27.44 -14.62 -2.78
N ALA A 57 -27.52 -13.98 -1.61
CA ALA A 57 -26.36 -13.31 -1.00
C ALA A 57 -25.22 -14.31 -0.73
N HIS A 58 -25.54 -15.47 -0.15
CA HIS A 58 -24.58 -16.54 0.09
C HIS A 58 -23.91 -17.02 -1.21
N SER A 59 -24.71 -17.31 -2.25
CA SER A 59 -24.18 -17.75 -3.55
C SER A 59 -23.30 -16.69 -4.21
N ALA A 60 -23.68 -15.41 -4.12
CA ALA A 60 -22.90 -14.30 -4.63
C ALA A 60 -21.54 -14.18 -3.92
N PHE A 61 -21.52 -14.30 -2.58
CA PHE A 61 -20.26 -14.30 -1.80
C PHE A 61 -19.40 -15.52 -2.12
N ALA A 62 -19.98 -16.72 -2.17
CA ALA A 62 -19.24 -17.92 -2.53
C ALA A 62 -18.61 -17.80 -3.92
N GLY A 63 -19.37 -17.34 -4.93
CA GLY A 63 -18.88 -17.07 -6.28
C GLY A 63 -17.77 -16.05 -6.32
N LEU A 64 -17.89 -14.96 -5.55
CA LEU A 64 -16.84 -13.93 -5.42
C LEU A 64 -15.54 -14.49 -4.83
N PHE A 65 -15.63 -15.30 -3.77
CA PHE A 65 -14.44 -15.93 -3.15
C PHE A 65 -13.79 -16.97 -4.07
N VAL A 66 -14.57 -17.74 -4.80
CA VAL A 66 -14.03 -18.66 -5.84
C VAL A 66 -13.30 -17.85 -6.91
N ALA A 67 -13.93 -16.81 -7.46
CA ALA A 67 -13.30 -15.93 -8.45
C ALA A 67 -12.02 -15.30 -7.93
N ALA A 68 -12.02 -14.79 -6.69
CA ALA A 68 -10.83 -14.24 -6.03
C ALA A 68 -9.70 -15.28 -5.90
N SER A 69 -10.04 -16.53 -5.57
CA SER A 69 -9.09 -17.63 -5.47
C SER A 69 -8.48 -17.97 -6.83
N LEU A 70 -9.27 -18.01 -7.89
CA LEU A 70 -8.81 -18.25 -9.26
C LEU A 70 -7.93 -17.10 -9.76
N ILE A 71 -8.30 -15.85 -9.49
CA ILE A 71 -7.49 -14.66 -9.81
C ILE A 71 -6.16 -14.73 -9.06
N LYS A 72 -6.15 -15.10 -7.80
CA LYS A 72 -4.91 -15.24 -7.00
C LYS A 72 -3.96 -16.27 -7.61
N ILE A 73 -4.47 -17.44 -8.04
CA ILE A 73 -3.63 -18.42 -8.76
C ILE A 73 -3.15 -17.86 -10.09
N GLY A 74 -4.01 -17.16 -10.83
CA GLY A 74 -3.63 -16.47 -12.07
C GLY A 74 -2.52 -15.44 -11.85
N THR A 75 -2.57 -14.65 -10.75
CA THR A 75 -1.49 -13.71 -10.42
C THR A 75 -0.19 -14.43 -10.09
N VAL A 76 -0.23 -15.55 -9.36
CA VAL A 76 0.96 -16.36 -9.09
C VAL A 76 1.56 -16.89 -10.38
N ALA A 77 0.74 -17.49 -11.26
CA ALA A 77 1.20 -18.02 -12.54
C ALA A 77 1.83 -16.92 -13.42
N LEU A 78 1.15 -15.76 -13.53
CA LEU A 78 1.63 -14.64 -14.33
C LEU A 78 2.90 -14.02 -13.75
N ALA A 79 3.03 -13.96 -12.42
CA ALA A 79 4.26 -13.48 -11.76
C ALA A 79 5.45 -14.39 -12.04
N GLN A 80 5.26 -15.71 -12.17
CA GLN A 80 6.36 -16.64 -12.52
C GLN A 80 6.91 -16.38 -13.93
N THR A 81 6.12 -15.87 -14.84
CA THR A 81 6.56 -15.48 -16.20
C THR A 81 7.20 -14.09 -16.23
N PHE A 82 7.16 -13.36 -15.13
CA PHE A 82 7.82 -12.06 -15.01
C PHE A 82 9.32 -12.28 -14.78
N GLU A 83 10.07 -12.30 -15.89
CA GLU A 83 11.52 -12.36 -15.83
C GLU A 83 12.08 -11.07 -15.27
N THR A 84 12.61 -11.14 -14.10
CA THR A 84 13.44 -10.07 -13.58
C THR A 84 14.83 -10.20 -14.23
N LYS A 85 15.09 -9.43 -15.29
CA LYS A 85 16.47 -9.31 -15.82
C LYS A 85 17.41 -8.94 -14.66
N PRO A 86 18.68 -9.38 -14.67
CA PRO A 86 19.66 -8.97 -13.67
C PRO A 86 19.61 -7.46 -13.45
N ALA A 87 19.70 -7.00 -12.20
CA ALA A 87 19.73 -5.57 -11.92
C ALA A 87 20.89 -4.95 -12.72
N SER A 88 20.54 -4.21 -13.77
CA SER A 88 21.51 -3.48 -14.57
C SER A 88 21.70 -2.12 -13.94
N LEU A 89 22.91 -1.81 -13.52
CA LEU A 89 23.22 -0.54 -12.88
C LEU A 89 23.68 0.47 -13.92
N ALA A 90 23.34 1.73 -13.74
CA ALA A 90 23.89 2.79 -14.56
C ALA A 90 25.42 2.83 -14.42
N PRO A 91 26.18 3.04 -15.52
CA PRO A 91 27.62 3.21 -15.45
C PRO A 91 27.96 4.38 -14.51
N ARG A 92 29.00 4.21 -13.68
CA ARG A 92 29.42 5.26 -12.74
C ARG A 92 29.81 6.60 -13.42
N ASN A 93 30.22 6.53 -14.67
CA ASN A 93 30.67 7.68 -15.46
C ASN A 93 29.56 8.28 -16.37
N ALA A 94 28.37 7.73 -16.38
CA ALA A 94 27.24 8.31 -17.10
C ALA A 94 26.77 9.61 -16.44
N SER A 95 26.15 10.52 -17.21
CA SER A 95 25.47 11.70 -16.67
C SER A 95 24.22 11.24 -15.90
N LEU A 96 24.39 10.92 -14.62
CA LEU A 96 23.30 10.47 -13.76
C LEU A 96 22.34 11.64 -13.47
N PRO A 97 21.01 11.41 -13.41
CA PRO A 97 20.05 12.43 -13.00
C PRO A 97 20.28 12.85 -11.53
N VAL A 98 19.83 14.05 -11.19
CA VAL A 98 19.82 14.50 -9.79
C VAL A 98 18.68 13.79 -9.07
N TYR A 99 18.94 13.27 -7.87
CA TYR A 99 17.98 12.59 -7.03
C TYR A 99 17.59 13.42 -5.81
N SER A 100 16.29 13.61 -5.56
CA SER A 100 15.76 14.11 -4.30
C SER A 100 15.15 12.96 -3.50
N ILE A 101 15.65 12.73 -2.30
CA ILE A 101 15.15 11.73 -1.36
C ILE A 101 14.28 12.45 -0.33
N LEU A 102 13.01 12.07 -0.22
CA LEU A 102 12.07 12.66 0.73
C LEU A 102 11.84 11.69 1.88
N VAL A 103 12.02 12.16 3.10
CA VAL A 103 11.83 11.34 4.31
C VAL A 103 10.92 12.10 5.27
N PRO A 104 9.62 11.83 5.26
CA PRO A 104 8.68 12.38 6.23
C PRO A 104 8.83 11.70 7.59
N LEU A 105 8.99 12.48 8.65
CA LEU A 105 9.26 12.01 10.00
C LEU A 105 8.32 12.68 11.00
N TYR A 106 7.62 11.88 11.80
CA TYR A 106 6.77 12.36 12.88
C TYR A 106 6.81 11.41 14.07
N HIS A 107 7.27 11.86 15.23
CA HIS A 107 7.53 11.04 16.43
C HIS A 107 8.44 9.84 16.13
N GLU A 108 9.56 10.09 15.42
CA GLU A 108 10.55 9.09 14.98
C GLU A 108 11.95 9.37 15.55
N ALA A 109 12.03 9.92 16.76
CA ALA A 109 13.32 10.25 17.37
C ALA A 109 14.26 9.04 17.48
N GLU A 110 13.71 7.85 17.78
CA GLU A 110 14.47 6.60 17.91
C GLU A 110 15.06 6.14 16.57
N MET A 111 14.40 6.47 15.44
CA MET A 111 14.81 6.05 14.10
C MET A 111 15.83 6.99 13.45
N ALA A 112 16.09 8.17 14.05
CA ALA A 112 16.90 9.22 13.44
C ALA A 112 18.32 8.76 13.04
N GLN A 113 19.00 8.00 13.88
CA GLN A 113 20.33 7.48 13.57
C GLN A 113 20.28 6.41 12.45
N GLN A 114 19.29 5.51 12.51
CA GLN A 114 19.14 4.44 11.54
C GLN A 114 18.89 4.99 10.13
N ILE A 115 17.94 5.92 9.96
CA ILE A 115 17.63 6.48 8.64
C ILE A 115 18.80 7.29 8.07
N VAL A 116 19.48 8.09 8.89
CA VAL A 116 20.69 8.81 8.44
C VAL A 116 21.79 7.85 8.01
N ALA A 117 21.99 6.74 8.72
CA ALA A 117 22.97 5.72 8.37
C ALA A 117 22.55 4.98 7.07
N ALA A 118 21.28 4.61 6.92
CA ALA A 118 20.76 3.95 5.72
C ALA A 118 20.95 4.82 4.47
N LEU A 119 20.65 6.11 4.55
CA LEU A 119 20.85 7.04 3.44
C LEU A 119 22.34 7.25 3.13
N LYS A 120 23.22 7.26 4.14
CA LYS A 120 24.69 7.32 3.94
C LYS A 120 25.22 6.08 3.18
N ALA A 121 24.57 4.94 3.32
CA ALA A 121 24.98 3.70 2.65
C ALA A 121 24.64 3.66 1.15
N LEU A 122 23.79 4.57 0.66
CA LEU A 122 23.44 4.61 -0.77
C LEU A 122 24.66 4.88 -1.67
N SER A 123 24.81 4.07 -2.70
CA SER A 123 25.92 4.14 -3.68
C SER A 123 25.55 5.06 -4.86
N TYR A 124 25.35 6.34 -4.58
CA TYR A 124 25.03 7.35 -5.59
C TYR A 124 25.96 8.56 -5.45
N PRO A 125 26.38 9.26 -6.52
CA PRO A 125 27.27 10.41 -6.43
C PRO A 125 26.68 11.52 -5.55
N ARG A 126 27.40 11.93 -4.49
CA ARG A 126 26.90 12.92 -3.50
C ARG A 126 26.54 14.27 -4.12
N ALA A 127 27.26 14.67 -5.18
CA ALA A 127 26.95 15.89 -5.92
C ALA A 127 25.66 15.82 -6.75
N ARG A 128 25.09 14.62 -6.91
CA ARG A 128 23.89 14.34 -7.70
C ARG A 128 22.72 13.86 -6.83
N MET A 129 22.76 14.06 -5.50
CA MET A 129 21.67 13.70 -4.61
C MET A 129 21.50 14.72 -3.48
N GLU A 130 20.28 14.92 -3.08
CA GLU A 130 19.88 15.60 -1.87
C GLU A 130 18.88 14.74 -1.08
N ALA A 131 18.83 14.89 0.24
CA ALA A 131 17.78 14.33 1.07
C ALA A 131 17.09 15.43 1.88
N ILE A 132 15.76 15.39 1.95
CA ILE A 132 14.94 16.32 2.71
C ILE A 132 14.25 15.52 3.80
N LEU A 133 14.74 15.69 5.04
CA LEU A 133 14.19 15.08 6.24
C LEU A 133 13.11 16.03 6.79
N VAL A 134 11.84 15.71 6.56
CA VAL A 134 10.72 16.59 6.91
C VAL A 134 10.19 16.24 8.29
N VAL A 135 10.19 17.18 9.19
CA VAL A 135 9.71 17.01 10.58
C VAL A 135 8.59 18.01 10.85
N GLU A 136 7.49 17.56 11.44
CA GLU A 136 6.40 18.47 11.83
C GLU A 136 6.88 19.50 12.89
N ALA A 137 6.26 20.70 12.89
CA ALA A 137 6.72 21.84 13.68
C ALA A 137 6.74 21.56 15.18
N ASP A 138 5.79 20.76 15.68
CA ASP A 138 5.64 20.39 17.09
C ASP A 138 6.54 19.21 17.52
N ASP A 139 7.19 18.51 16.60
CA ASP A 139 8.04 17.35 16.91
C ASP A 139 9.49 17.76 17.19
N HIS A 140 9.68 18.39 18.33
CA HIS A 140 11.02 18.82 18.78
C HIS A 140 11.95 17.63 19.07
N ALA A 141 11.40 16.48 19.51
CA ALA A 141 12.20 15.32 19.87
C ALA A 141 12.88 14.70 18.64
N THR A 142 12.12 14.45 17.57
CA THR A 142 12.67 13.92 16.30
C THR A 142 13.68 14.89 15.70
N ARG A 143 13.38 16.20 15.70
CA ARG A 143 14.29 17.21 15.19
C ARG A 143 15.61 17.24 15.95
N LYS A 144 15.57 17.19 17.28
CA LYS A 144 16.77 17.12 18.13
C LYS A 144 17.59 15.86 17.85
N ALA A 145 16.93 14.70 17.72
CA ALA A 145 17.58 13.43 17.41
C ALA A 145 18.27 13.43 16.04
N LEU A 146 17.63 14.04 15.02
CA LEU A 146 18.23 14.19 13.70
C LEU A 146 19.49 15.06 13.72
N TYR A 147 19.49 16.20 14.44
CA TYR A 147 20.70 17.00 14.58
C TYR A 147 21.81 16.23 15.33
N ALA A 148 21.45 15.43 16.33
CA ALA A 148 22.39 14.57 17.03
C ALA A 148 22.99 13.46 16.15
N ALA A 149 22.24 12.96 15.15
CA ALA A 149 22.71 12.00 14.17
C ALA A 149 23.73 12.58 13.15
N ARG A 150 23.98 13.88 13.17
CA ARG A 150 24.95 14.60 12.33
C ARG A 150 24.80 14.27 10.83
N PRO A 151 23.65 14.61 10.23
CA PRO A 151 23.46 14.41 8.79
C PRO A 151 24.48 15.21 7.98
N PRO A 152 25.03 14.68 6.89
CA PRO A 152 25.93 15.40 6.00
C PRO A 152 25.22 16.55 5.27
N ARG A 153 25.96 17.49 4.68
CA ARG A 153 25.42 18.71 4.05
C ARG A 153 24.37 18.46 2.95
N TRP A 154 24.40 17.32 2.29
CA TRP A 154 23.42 16.96 1.27
C TRP A 154 22.09 16.45 1.85
N MET A 155 22.02 16.22 3.17
CA MET A 155 20.79 15.95 3.91
C MET A 155 20.40 17.22 4.68
N ARG A 156 19.26 17.78 4.36
CA ARG A 156 18.73 18.95 5.08
C ARG A 156 17.50 18.58 5.89
N ILE A 157 17.41 19.11 7.09
CA ILE A 157 16.25 19.00 7.96
C ILE A 157 15.30 20.14 7.61
N MET A 158 14.08 19.84 7.25
CA MET A 158 13.02 20.78 6.93
C MET A 158 11.92 20.68 7.98
N THR A 159 11.51 21.80 8.55
CA THR A 159 10.35 21.85 9.44
C THR A 159 9.10 22.10 8.59
N ALA A 160 8.13 21.18 8.65
CA ALA A 160 6.81 21.38 8.06
C ALA A 160 6.04 22.41 8.91
N PRO A 161 5.49 23.47 8.30
CA PRO A 161 4.69 24.44 9.04
C PRO A 161 3.42 23.82 9.57
N ASP A 162 2.85 24.39 10.64
CA ASP A 162 1.55 23.96 11.14
C ASP A 162 0.48 24.00 10.04
N GLY A 163 -0.39 23.00 10.05
CA GLY A 163 -1.46 22.90 9.05
C GLY A 163 -2.14 21.54 9.05
N GLN A 164 -3.29 21.49 8.42
CA GLN A 164 -4.13 20.30 8.31
C GLN A 164 -4.33 19.86 6.84
N PRO A 165 -4.51 18.58 6.60
CA PRO A 165 -4.41 17.45 7.54
C PRO A 165 -2.92 17.15 7.87
N ARG A 166 -2.63 16.71 9.10
CA ARG A 166 -1.28 16.23 9.47
C ARG A 166 -1.11 14.81 8.97
N THR A 167 -0.57 14.68 7.79
CA THR A 167 -0.39 13.39 7.11
C THR A 167 0.95 13.33 6.41
N LYS A 168 1.45 12.11 6.20
CA LYS A 168 2.66 11.84 5.45
C LYS A 168 2.63 12.49 4.05
N PRO A 169 1.56 12.36 3.23
CA PRO A 169 1.51 12.98 1.91
C PRO A 169 1.61 14.51 1.95
N ARG A 170 1.07 15.18 2.98
CA ARG A 170 1.25 16.62 3.13
C ARG A 170 2.73 16.97 3.34
N ALA A 171 3.42 16.26 4.21
CA ALA A 171 4.86 16.47 4.45
C ALA A 171 5.67 16.20 3.16
N CYS A 172 5.36 15.13 2.43
CA CYS A 172 5.97 14.83 1.14
C CYS A 172 5.74 15.93 0.10
N ASN A 173 4.54 16.53 0.02
CA ASN A 173 4.25 17.62 -0.89
C ASN A 173 5.04 18.91 -0.55
N LEU A 174 5.19 19.21 0.74
CA LEU A 174 6.02 20.34 1.19
C LEU A 174 7.49 20.15 0.78
N ALA A 175 8.01 18.92 0.94
CA ALA A 175 9.36 18.58 0.49
C ALA A 175 9.49 18.63 -1.04
N LEU A 176 8.51 18.10 -1.78
CA LEU A 176 8.48 18.09 -3.24
C LEU A 176 8.55 19.50 -3.84
N ALA A 177 7.91 20.47 -3.20
CA ALA A 177 7.97 21.87 -3.61
C ALA A 177 9.39 22.45 -3.57
N GLN A 178 10.25 21.92 -2.69
CA GLN A 178 11.64 22.33 -2.52
C GLN A 178 12.66 21.37 -3.14
N ALA A 179 12.22 20.24 -3.65
CA ALA A 179 13.06 19.22 -4.27
C ALA A 179 13.60 19.70 -5.62
N LYS A 180 14.90 19.50 -5.87
CA LYS A 180 15.61 19.95 -7.08
C LYS A 180 15.93 18.79 -8.04
N GLY A 181 15.71 17.56 -7.60
CA GLY A 181 16.04 16.37 -8.37
C GLY A 181 15.16 16.17 -9.60
N ASP A 182 15.74 15.60 -10.64
CA ASP A 182 15.02 15.10 -11.83
C ASP A 182 14.15 13.90 -11.44
N LEU A 183 14.63 13.12 -10.47
CA LEU A 183 13.96 11.97 -9.87
C LEU A 183 13.73 12.20 -8.37
N VAL A 184 12.61 11.69 -7.89
CA VAL A 184 12.22 11.73 -6.47
C VAL A 184 11.98 10.32 -5.97
N VAL A 185 12.40 10.03 -4.74
CA VAL A 185 12.02 8.83 -4.00
C VAL A 185 11.56 9.18 -2.60
N VAL A 186 10.56 8.46 -2.08
CA VAL A 186 10.13 8.54 -0.68
C VAL A 186 10.65 7.33 0.08
N TYR A 187 11.27 7.57 1.24
CA TYR A 187 11.60 6.53 2.22
C TYR A 187 10.97 6.84 3.56
N ASP A 188 10.51 5.80 4.25
CA ASP A 188 10.00 5.90 5.62
C ASP A 188 11.15 5.84 6.64
N ALA A 189 10.87 6.17 7.90
CA ALA A 189 11.88 6.26 8.94
C ALA A 189 12.65 4.96 9.21
N GLU A 190 11.96 3.83 9.04
CA GLU A 190 12.47 2.47 9.26
C GLU A 190 13.16 1.86 8.05
N ASP A 191 13.11 2.51 6.91
CA ASP A 191 13.59 1.95 5.65
C ASP A 191 15.11 1.79 5.59
N ARG A 192 15.49 0.68 5.00
CA ARG A 192 16.86 0.34 4.64
C ARG A 192 16.93 -0.05 3.17
N PRO A 193 16.95 0.93 2.26
CA PRO A 193 17.05 0.64 0.83
C PRO A 193 18.39 -0.03 0.50
N HIS A 194 18.37 -0.91 -0.50
CA HIS A 194 19.59 -1.52 -1.03
C HIS A 194 20.54 -0.42 -1.54
N PRO A 195 21.84 -0.46 -1.24
CA PRO A 195 22.79 0.61 -1.59
C PRO A 195 22.75 1.04 -3.07
N ASN A 196 22.57 0.12 -3.98
CA ASN A 196 22.55 0.39 -5.42
C ASN A 196 21.14 0.69 -6.00
N GLN A 197 20.11 0.84 -5.16
CA GLN A 197 18.72 0.99 -5.62
C GLN A 197 18.54 2.25 -6.50
N LEU A 198 19.16 3.38 -6.13
CA LEU A 198 19.09 4.62 -6.93
C LEU A 198 19.76 4.46 -8.29
N LEU A 199 20.87 3.69 -8.39
CA LEU A 199 21.54 3.41 -9.66
C LEU A 199 20.70 2.53 -10.56
N GLU A 200 20.06 1.50 -10.02
CA GLU A 200 19.11 0.67 -10.76
C GLU A 200 17.94 1.50 -11.29
N ALA A 201 17.35 2.35 -10.42
CA ALA A 201 16.23 3.20 -10.80
C ALA A 201 16.60 4.21 -11.89
N ALA A 202 17.76 4.88 -11.76
CA ALA A 202 18.25 5.82 -12.76
C ALA A 202 18.42 5.14 -14.14
N LYS A 203 18.98 3.94 -14.17
CA LYS A 203 19.10 3.14 -15.39
C LYS A 203 17.75 2.75 -15.97
N ALA A 204 16.85 2.24 -15.11
CA ALA A 204 15.51 1.84 -15.54
C ALA A 204 14.71 3.01 -16.14
N PHE A 205 14.81 4.23 -15.57
CA PHE A 205 14.21 5.42 -16.16
C PHE A 205 14.84 5.85 -17.48
N ALA A 206 16.15 5.69 -17.62
CA ALA A 206 16.84 5.99 -18.89
C ALA A 206 16.36 5.06 -20.01
N ASP A 207 16.23 3.77 -19.71
CA ASP A 207 15.83 2.75 -20.68
C ASP A 207 14.30 2.71 -20.91
N GLY A 208 13.50 3.16 -19.94
CA GLY A 208 12.05 2.96 -19.92
C GLY A 208 11.23 3.94 -20.77
N GLY A 209 11.86 5.00 -21.29
CA GLY A 209 11.22 6.05 -22.08
C GLY A 209 10.32 6.99 -21.28
N PRO A 210 9.71 8.00 -21.94
CA PRO A 210 9.01 9.10 -21.25
C PRO A 210 7.71 8.67 -20.56
N ARG A 211 7.08 7.56 -20.97
CA ARG A 211 5.86 7.06 -20.35
C ARG A 211 6.11 6.31 -19.04
N LEU A 212 7.35 5.97 -18.73
CA LEU A 212 7.69 5.37 -17.43
C LEU A 212 7.72 6.48 -16.38
N GLY A 213 6.64 6.61 -15.61
CA GLY A 213 6.45 7.66 -14.59
C GLY A 213 6.91 7.25 -13.21
N CYS A 214 6.82 5.94 -12.88
CA CYS A 214 7.12 5.43 -11.55
C CYS A 214 7.83 4.06 -11.61
N LEU A 215 8.70 3.83 -10.63
CA LEU A 215 9.32 2.55 -10.33
C LEU A 215 9.07 2.22 -8.86
N GLN A 216 8.47 1.07 -8.58
CA GLN A 216 8.29 0.56 -7.22
C GLN A 216 9.39 -0.44 -6.90
N ALA A 217 10.14 -0.22 -5.83
CA ALA A 217 11.03 -1.25 -5.30
C ALA A 217 10.24 -2.27 -4.47
N PRO A 218 10.61 -3.55 -4.49
CA PRO A 218 9.98 -4.53 -3.61
C PRO A 218 10.35 -4.25 -2.15
N LEU A 219 9.37 -4.48 -1.27
CA LEU A 219 9.55 -4.31 0.17
C LEU A 219 9.73 -5.70 0.79
N HIS A 220 10.88 -5.91 1.42
CA HIS A 220 11.22 -7.17 2.06
C HIS A 220 11.28 -7.02 3.57
N ILE A 221 10.78 -8.01 4.26
CA ILE A 221 10.76 -8.04 5.73
C ILE A 221 11.73 -9.13 6.21
N PRO A 222 12.95 -8.78 6.59
CA PRO A 222 13.90 -9.73 7.15
C PRO A 222 13.58 -10.03 8.63
N ASN A 223 14.17 -11.10 9.15
CA ASN A 223 14.21 -11.41 10.60
C ASN A 223 12.83 -11.47 11.30
N CYS A 224 11.88 -12.18 10.70
CA CYS A 224 10.53 -12.30 11.25
C CYS A 224 10.45 -13.38 12.33
N GLN A 225 10.21 -12.97 13.56
CA GLN A 225 9.88 -13.85 14.67
C GLN A 225 8.49 -13.50 15.23
N GLY A 226 7.76 -14.55 15.65
CA GLY A 226 6.42 -14.40 16.17
C GLY A 226 5.33 -14.31 15.12
N PHE A 227 4.10 -14.46 15.57
CA PHE A 227 2.91 -14.60 14.72
C PHE A 227 2.70 -13.39 13.77
N PHE A 228 2.58 -12.19 14.32
CA PHE A 228 2.28 -11.01 13.51
C PHE A 228 3.39 -10.68 12.51
N ALA A 229 4.65 -10.75 12.92
CA ALA A 229 5.77 -10.44 12.04
C ALA A 229 5.85 -11.41 10.86
N ARG A 230 5.63 -12.72 11.10
CA ARG A 230 5.67 -13.73 10.04
C ARG A 230 4.50 -13.59 9.07
N GLN A 231 3.27 -13.40 9.57
CA GLN A 231 2.11 -13.16 8.70
C GLN A 231 2.27 -11.87 7.90
N PHE A 232 2.81 -10.82 8.51
CA PHE A 232 3.13 -9.56 7.84
C PHE A 232 4.13 -9.74 6.68
N ALA A 233 5.21 -10.50 6.93
CA ALA A 233 6.21 -10.80 5.89
C ALA A 233 5.62 -11.59 4.72
N LEU A 234 4.73 -12.54 5.01
CA LEU A 234 4.04 -13.33 3.98
C LEU A 234 3.05 -12.48 3.17
N ASP A 235 2.32 -11.56 3.82
CA ASP A 235 1.46 -10.60 3.11
C ASP A 235 2.26 -9.73 2.14
N TYR A 236 3.44 -9.22 2.59
CA TYR A 236 4.33 -8.44 1.74
C TYR A 236 4.91 -9.26 0.60
N ALA A 237 5.32 -10.50 0.87
CA ALA A 237 5.82 -11.40 -0.17
C ALA A 237 4.73 -11.68 -1.24
N VAL A 238 3.48 -11.88 -0.84
CA VAL A 238 2.35 -12.02 -1.78
C VAL A 238 2.15 -10.72 -2.57
N GLN A 239 2.16 -9.57 -1.92
CA GLN A 239 1.93 -8.29 -2.59
C GLN A 239 3.05 -7.97 -3.58
N PHE A 240 4.30 -7.90 -3.10
CA PHE A 240 5.43 -7.39 -3.89
C PHE A 240 6.04 -8.40 -4.84
N GLU A 241 5.88 -9.70 -4.58
CA GLU A 241 6.50 -10.76 -5.39
C GLU A 241 5.51 -11.56 -6.24
N THR A 242 4.19 -11.42 -6.04
CA THR A 242 3.20 -12.07 -6.88
C THR A 242 2.20 -11.09 -7.48
N LEU A 243 1.50 -10.30 -6.67
CA LEU A 243 0.43 -9.42 -7.16
C LEU A 243 0.97 -8.29 -8.06
N LEU A 244 1.90 -7.47 -7.53
CA LEU A 244 2.42 -6.34 -8.31
C LEU A 244 3.16 -6.77 -9.58
N PRO A 245 4.04 -7.80 -9.59
CA PRO A 245 4.62 -8.32 -10.82
C PRO A 245 3.58 -8.78 -11.85
N ALA A 246 2.51 -9.46 -11.41
CA ALA A 246 1.45 -9.90 -12.31
C ALA A 246 0.71 -8.71 -12.94
N LEU A 247 0.37 -7.68 -12.16
CA LEU A 247 -0.30 -6.48 -12.66
C LEU A 247 0.59 -5.69 -13.64
N VAL A 248 1.87 -5.52 -13.32
CA VAL A 248 2.83 -4.86 -14.23
C VAL A 248 2.99 -5.67 -15.52
N ARG A 249 3.09 -6.98 -15.43
CA ARG A 249 3.16 -7.87 -16.60
C ARG A 249 1.92 -7.76 -17.48
N ALA A 250 0.75 -7.61 -16.87
CA ALA A 250 -0.52 -7.39 -17.55
C ALA A 250 -0.71 -5.96 -18.07
N GLY A 251 0.22 -5.04 -17.81
CA GLY A 251 0.12 -3.62 -18.19
C GLY A 251 -1.01 -2.89 -17.45
N ARG A 252 -1.29 -3.27 -16.20
CA ARG A 252 -2.39 -2.73 -15.37
C ARG A 252 -1.87 -1.77 -14.31
N PRO A 253 -2.75 -0.88 -13.79
CA PRO A 253 -2.45 -0.06 -12.62
C PRO A 253 -2.04 -0.95 -11.45
N ILE A 254 -1.09 -0.47 -10.65
CA ILE A 254 -0.73 -1.12 -9.40
C ILE A 254 -1.04 -0.20 -8.21
N PRO A 255 -1.61 -0.71 -7.12
CA PRO A 255 -1.59 0.02 -5.86
C PRO A 255 -0.14 0.06 -5.36
N LEU A 256 0.46 1.25 -5.39
CA LEU A 256 1.84 1.43 -4.95
C LEU A 256 1.97 1.12 -3.45
N GLY A 257 3.13 0.68 -3.01
CA GLY A 257 3.47 0.61 -1.59
C GLY A 257 3.79 2.00 -1.03
N GLY A 258 3.72 2.16 0.29
CA GLY A 258 3.89 3.45 0.97
C GLY A 258 5.25 4.09 0.85
N THR A 259 6.26 3.33 0.45
CA THR A 259 7.65 3.76 0.37
C THR A 259 8.35 3.20 -0.85
N SER A 260 9.58 3.67 -1.09
CA SER A 260 10.44 3.19 -2.18
C SER A 260 9.82 3.33 -3.57
N ASN A 261 9.00 4.36 -3.73
CA ASN A 261 8.46 4.81 -4.99
C ASN A 261 9.40 5.83 -5.60
N HIS A 262 10.06 5.44 -6.69
CA HIS A 262 10.89 6.33 -7.47
C HIS A 262 10.04 6.94 -8.59
N LEU A 263 10.03 8.26 -8.72
CA LEU A 263 9.16 8.98 -9.64
C LEU A 263 9.96 10.01 -10.45
N ARG A 264 9.54 10.26 -11.69
CA ARG A 264 9.99 11.48 -12.38
C ARG A 264 9.38 12.68 -11.69
N SER A 265 10.21 13.63 -11.27
CA SER A 265 9.77 14.82 -10.54
C SER A 265 8.76 15.64 -11.34
N GLU A 266 8.95 15.79 -12.66
CA GLU A 266 8.04 16.47 -13.56
C GLU A 266 6.65 15.82 -13.61
N VAL A 267 6.62 14.46 -13.70
CA VAL A 267 5.38 13.67 -13.71
C VAL A 267 4.63 13.84 -12.39
N LEU A 268 5.34 13.68 -11.27
CA LEU A 268 4.73 13.81 -9.95
C LEU A 268 4.18 15.22 -9.70
N ARG A 269 4.90 16.27 -10.11
CA ARG A 269 4.42 17.67 -10.04
C ARG A 269 3.23 17.91 -10.95
N ALA A 270 3.24 17.39 -12.17
CA ALA A 270 2.10 17.50 -13.10
C ALA A 270 0.83 16.83 -12.54
N LEU A 271 1.00 15.71 -11.84
CA LEU A 271 -0.09 15.02 -11.11
C LEU A 271 -0.50 15.76 -9.83
N GLY A 272 0.25 16.77 -9.37
CA GLY A 272 0.00 17.54 -8.17
C GLY A 272 0.50 16.92 -6.87
N GLY A 273 1.47 16.03 -6.97
CA GLY A 273 1.99 15.33 -5.79
C GLY A 273 1.02 14.26 -5.26
N TRP A 274 1.04 14.05 -3.98
CA TRP A 274 0.18 13.09 -3.26
C TRP A 274 -1.08 13.78 -2.74
N ASP A 275 -2.21 13.05 -2.67
CA ASP A 275 -3.44 13.56 -2.02
C ASP A 275 -3.24 13.63 -0.50
N PRO A 276 -3.17 14.82 0.12
CA PRO A 276 -2.95 14.96 1.55
C PRO A 276 -4.10 14.42 2.41
N TYR A 277 -5.27 14.20 1.83
CA TYR A 277 -6.47 13.71 2.50
C TYR A 277 -6.66 12.20 2.39
N ASN A 278 -5.84 11.50 1.59
CA ASN A 278 -5.87 10.05 1.47
C ASN A 278 -4.80 9.44 2.39
N VAL A 279 -5.19 8.47 3.22
CA VAL A 279 -4.25 7.80 4.14
C VAL A 279 -3.55 6.58 3.54
N THR A 280 -3.79 6.29 2.25
CA THR A 280 -2.98 5.46 1.34
C THR A 280 -2.84 6.20 0.02
N GLU A 281 -2.20 7.34 0.08
CA GLU A 281 -1.93 8.25 -1.03
C GLU A 281 -1.11 7.61 -2.15
N ASP A 282 -0.36 6.59 -1.80
CA ASP A 282 0.45 5.73 -2.64
C ASP A 282 -0.42 4.86 -3.56
N ALA A 283 -1.40 4.15 -2.99
CA ALA A 283 -2.33 3.34 -3.77
C ALA A 283 -3.12 4.22 -4.76
N ASP A 284 -3.60 5.39 -4.32
CA ASP A 284 -4.27 6.37 -5.19
C ASP A 284 -3.34 6.88 -6.30
N LEU A 285 -2.08 7.18 -5.97
CA LEU A 285 -1.09 7.67 -6.95
C LEU A 285 -0.87 6.65 -8.06
N GLY A 286 -0.86 5.35 -7.74
CA GLY A 286 -0.73 4.28 -8.74
C GLY A 286 -1.84 4.32 -9.80
N PHE A 287 -3.08 4.48 -9.39
CA PHE A 287 -4.22 4.64 -10.31
C PHE A 287 -4.18 5.99 -11.04
N ARG A 288 -3.74 7.04 -10.39
CA ARG A 288 -3.62 8.38 -10.99
C ARG A 288 -2.55 8.43 -12.09
N LEU A 289 -1.42 7.75 -11.90
CA LEU A 289 -0.40 7.57 -12.92
C LEU A 289 -0.98 6.88 -14.16
N ALA A 290 -1.66 5.75 -13.97
CA ALA A 290 -2.27 4.99 -15.06
C ALA A 290 -3.35 5.81 -15.81
N TYR A 291 -4.23 6.50 -15.09
CA TYR A 291 -5.24 7.38 -15.67
C TYR A 291 -4.61 8.51 -16.52
N SER A 292 -3.45 8.97 -16.13
CA SER A 292 -2.70 10.01 -16.86
C SER A 292 -1.80 9.46 -17.97
N GLY A 293 -1.90 8.15 -18.28
CA GLY A 293 -1.17 7.51 -19.38
C GLY A 293 0.28 7.13 -19.05
N TYR A 294 0.69 7.22 -17.79
CA TYR A 294 2.01 6.78 -17.35
C TYR A 294 1.99 5.31 -16.95
N ARG A 295 3.14 4.65 -17.14
CA ARG A 295 3.37 3.28 -16.70
C ARG A 295 4.16 3.27 -15.39
N THR A 296 3.87 2.27 -14.59
CA THR A 296 4.70 1.90 -13.44
C THR A 296 5.42 0.59 -13.76
N ALA A 297 6.68 0.47 -13.33
CA ALA A 297 7.44 -0.77 -13.40
C ALA A 297 8.03 -1.10 -12.01
N LEU A 298 8.69 -2.25 -11.91
CA LEU A 298 9.27 -2.72 -10.64
C LEU A 298 10.79 -2.73 -10.73
N LEU A 299 11.43 -2.37 -9.62
CA LEU A 299 12.85 -2.60 -9.39
C LEU A 299 13.07 -4.02 -8.84
N ARG A 300 14.31 -4.47 -8.82
CA ARG A 300 14.72 -5.74 -8.22
C ARG A 300 15.35 -5.56 -6.85
N LEU A 301 16.10 -4.48 -6.69
CA LEU A 301 16.81 -4.21 -5.45
C LEU A 301 15.82 -3.71 -4.39
N PRO A 302 15.68 -4.46 -3.29
CA PRO A 302 14.61 -4.21 -2.33
C PRO A 302 14.92 -3.04 -1.38
N THR A 303 13.88 -2.60 -0.70
CA THR A 303 13.99 -1.92 0.59
C THR A 303 13.61 -2.90 1.69
N TYR A 304 14.40 -2.91 2.75
CA TYR A 304 14.14 -3.74 3.93
C TYR A 304 13.40 -2.92 4.98
N GLU A 305 12.27 -3.45 5.44
CA GLU A 305 11.41 -2.82 6.46
C GLU A 305 11.32 -3.66 7.73
N THR A 306 10.83 -3.04 8.81
CA THR A 306 10.60 -3.67 10.10
C THR A 306 9.12 -4.02 10.26
N PRO A 307 8.78 -5.29 10.58
CA PRO A 307 7.38 -5.71 10.71
C PRO A 307 6.75 -5.24 12.02
N THR A 308 5.43 -5.10 12.03
CA THR A 308 4.68 -5.00 13.28
C THR A 308 4.72 -6.35 14.01
N ARG A 309 5.05 -6.31 15.33
CA ARG A 309 5.26 -7.53 16.13
C ARG A 309 4.12 -7.84 17.13
N SER A 310 3.18 -6.92 17.30
CA SER A 310 2.09 -7.04 18.25
C SER A 310 0.75 -6.64 17.66
N PHE A 311 -0.33 -7.16 18.20
CA PHE A 311 -1.69 -6.78 17.83
C PHE A 311 -1.94 -5.27 18.00
N ARG A 312 -1.37 -4.67 19.06
CA ARG A 312 -1.54 -3.24 19.35
C ARG A 312 -0.93 -2.33 18.26
N ALA A 313 0.18 -2.74 17.65
CA ALA A 313 0.81 -2.02 16.55
C ALA A 313 0.16 -2.38 15.21
N TRP A 314 -0.21 -3.64 15.01
CA TRP A 314 -0.78 -4.17 13.78
C TRP A 314 -2.19 -3.61 13.49
N LEU A 315 -3.08 -3.59 14.49
CA LEU A 315 -4.49 -3.20 14.29
C LEU A 315 -4.66 -1.75 13.77
N PRO A 316 -4.01 -0.71 14.34
CA PRO A 316 -4.08 0.64 13.80
C PRO A 316 -3.53 0.75 12.38
N GLN A 317 -2.42 0.09 12.09
CA GLN A 317 -1.80 0.09 10.77
C GLN A 317 -2.72 -0.53 9.71
N ARG A 318 -3.28 -1.72 9.98
CA ARG A 318 -4.22 -2.38 9.06
C ARG A 318 -5.52 -1.60 8.88
N ALA A 319 -6.05 -1.02 9.97
CA ALA A 319 -7.22 -0.15 9.89
C ALA A 319 -6.95 1.08 9.00
N ARG A 320 -5.76 1.70 9.11
CA ARG A 320 -5.36 2.81 8.24
C ARG A 320 -5.31 2.40 6.78
N TRP A 321 -4.72 1.24 6.45
CA TRP A 321 -4.66 0.75 5.07
C TRP A 321 -6.05 0.49 4.49
N LEU A 322 -6.91 -0.23 5.21
CA LEU A 322 -8.28 -0.50 4.75
C LEU A 322 -9.11 0.78 4.62
N LYS A 323 -8.93 1.76 5.53
CA LYS A 323 -9.55 3.08 5.40
C LYS A 323 -9.10 3.82 4.15
N GLY A 324 -7.81 3.83 3.86
CA GLY A 324 -7.28 4.45 2.65
C GLY A 324 -7.74 3.75 1.37
N TYR A 325 -7.88 2.42 1.39
CA TYR A 325 -8.47 1.69 0.26
C TYR A 325 -9.92 2.12 0.02
N LEU A 326 -10.72 2.28 1.08
CA LEU A 326 -12.08 2.83 0.97
C LEU A 326 -12.07 4.26 0.43
N GLN A 327 -11.15 5.12 0.90
CA GLN A 327 -11.00 6.47 0.38
C GLN A 327 -10.67 6.46 -1.12
N THR A 328 -9.72 5.64 -1.53
CA THR A 328 -9.32 5.50 -2.95
C THR A 328 -10.48 4.96 -3.80
N LEU A 329 -11.21 3.96 -3.32
CA LEU A 329 -12.44 3.50 -3.98
C LEU A 329 -13.46 4.63 -4.16
N LEU A 330 -13.75 5.39 -3.11
CA LEU A 330 -14.68 6.53 -3.18
C LEU A 330 -14.20 7.59 -4.18
N VAL A 331 -12.90 7.87 -4.23
CA VAL A 331 -12.32 8.81 -5.20
C VAL A 331 -12.56 8.36 -6.64
N TRP A 332 -12.26 7.11 -6.96
CA TRP A 332 -12.27 6.61 -8.34
C TRP A 332 -13.65 6.19 -8.83
N THR A 333 -14.57 5.79 -7.93
CA THR A 333 -15.96 5.44 -8.29
C THR A 333 -16.90 6.64 -8.28
N ARG A 334 -16.48 7.82 -7.78
CA ARG A 334 -17.29 9.05 -7.77
C ARG A 334 -17.64 9.55 -9.16
N ALA A 335 -16.74 9.35 -10.13
CA ALA A 335 -16.96 9.70 -11.51
C ALA A 335 -16.73 8.46 -12.40
N PRO A 336 -17.77 7.67 -12.65
CA PRO A 336 -17.70 6.53 -13.57
C PRO A 336 -17.18 6.98 -14.95
N GLY A 337 -16.31 6.19 -15.56
CA GLY A 337 -15.69 6.52 -16.86
C GLY A 337 -14.33 7.19 -16.78
N ARG A 338 -13.85 7.60 -15.61
CA ARG A 338 -12.45 8.04 -15.46
C ARG A 338 -11.45 6.91 -15.73
N LEU A 339 -11.70 5.73 -15.17
CA LEU A 339 -10.95 4.52 -15.48
C LEU A 339 -11.67 3.73 -16.56
N ASN A 340 -10.95 3.10 -17.47
CA ASN A 340 -11.51 2.11 -18.37
C ASN A 340 -12.01 0.89 -17.58
N LEU A 341 -12.86 0.05 -18.18
CA LEU A 341 -13.50 -1.09 -17.50
C LEU A 341 -12.47 -2.03 -16.86
N GLN A 342 -11.36 -2.32 -17.55
CA GLN A 342 -10.32 -3.22 -17.06
C GLN A 342 -9.63 -2.65 -15.81
N ASP A 343 -9.32 -1.36 -15.79
CA ASP A 343 -8.69 -0.70 -14.66
C ASP A 343 -9.67 -0.53 -13.49
N GLN A 344 -10.98 -0.38 -13.76
CA GLN A 344 -12.02 -0.46 -12.73
C GLN A 344 -12.08 -1.86 -12.09
N ILE A 345 -12.01 -2.91 -12.91
CA ILE A 345 -11.94 -4.29 -12.39
C ILE A 345 -10.70 -4.44 -11.50
N ILE A 346 -9.54 -3.97 -11.91
CA ILE A 346 -8.33 -4.03 -11.08
C ILE A 346 -8.50 -3.25 -9.78
N LEU A 347 -9.08 -2.06 -9.81
CA LEU A 347 -9.38 -1.28 -8.60
C LEU A 347 -10.23 -2.08 -7.60
N TRP A 348 -11.31 -2.71 -8.08
CA TRP A 348 -12.17 -3.54 -7.23
C TRP A 348 -11.49 -4.83 -6.78
N MET A 349 -10.72 -5.49 -7.65
CA MET A 349 -10.02 -6.74 -7.31
C MET A 349 -8.88 -6.52 -6.32
N THR A 350 -8.21 -5.38 -6.35
CA THR A 350 -7.10 -5.08 -5.42
C THR A 350 -7.59 -4.43 -4.14
N LEU A 351 -8.29 -3.31 -4.21
CA LEU A 351 -8.69 -2.54 -3.04
C LEU A 351 -10.07 -2.96 -2.50
N GLY A 352 -11.06 -3.12 -3.40
CA GLY A 352 -12.42 -3.45 -3.01
C GLY A 352 -12.51 -4.83 -2.36
N LEU A 353 -11.93 -5.83 -3.01
CA LEU A 353 -11.94 -7.21 -2.49
C LEU A 353 -11.14 -7.33 -1.18
N SER A 354 -10.05 -6.56 -1.02
CA SER A 354 -9.30 -6.53 0.24
C SER A 354 -10.16 -6.05 1.41
N VAL A 355 -10.95 -4.98 1.21
CA VAL A 355 -11.86 -4.47 2.24
C VAL A 355 -13.01 -5.44 2.50
N LEU A 356 -13.66 -5.93 1.43
CA LEU A 356 -14.79 -6.85 1.55
C LEU A 356 -14.38 -8.16 2.22
N SER A 357 -13.27 -8.75 1.79
CA SER A 357 -12.72 -9.96 2.39
C SER A 357 -12.41 -9.74 3.89
N ALA A 358 -11.76 -8.63 4.23
CA ALA A 358 -11.50 -8.29 5.63
C ALA A 358 -12.79 -8.19 6.45
N LEU A 359 -13.83 -7.55 5.95
CA LEU A 359 -15.12 -7.43 6.66
C LEU A 359 -15.78 -8.77 6.94
N ILE A 360 -15.70 -9.69 5.99
CA ILE A 360 -16.51 -10.92 5.98
C ILE A 360 -15.81 -12.09 6.67
N HIS A 361 -14.48 -12.10 6.80
CA HIS A 361 -13.75 -13.26 7.31
C HIS A 361 -14.23 -13.72 8.70
N ALA A 362 -14.33 -12.83 9.70
CA ALA A 362 -14.77 -13.27 11.02
C ALA A 362 -16.23 -13.75 11.02
N PRO A 363 -17.21 -13.07 10.44
CA PRO A 363 -18.58 -13.58 10.33
C PRO A 363 -18.66 -14.95 9.63
N LEU A 364 -17.95 -15.15 8.52
CA LEU A 364 -17.93 -16.42 7.81
C LEU A 364 -17.29 -17.55 8.61
N MET A 365 -16.19 -17.27 9.30
CA MET A 365 -15.56 -18.27 10.17
C MET A 365 -16.47 -18.69 11.31
N VAL A 366 -17.14 -17.75 11.95
CA VAL A 366 -18.13 -18.05 12.99
C VAL A 366 -19.25 -18.91 12.42
N TRP A 367 -19.81 -18.50 11.28
CA TRP A 367 -20.86 -19.26 10.58
C TRP A 367 -20.43 -20.70 10.25
N LEU A 368 -19.24 -20.88 9.70
CA LEU A 368 -18.72 -22.19 9.34
C LEU A 368 -18.47 -23.08 10.58
N ILE A 369 -18.00 -22.50 11.70
CA ILE A 369 -17.87 -23.22 12.97
C ILE A 369 -19.23 -23.74 13.42
N PHE A 370 -20.26 -22.89 13.45
CA PHE A 370 -21.63 -23.31 13.77
C PHE A 370 -22.11 -24.45 12.88
N GLN A 371 -22.01 -24.32 11.56
CA GLN A 371 -22.41 -25.36 10.64
C GLN A 371 -21.65 -26.68 10.86
N THR A 372 -20.34 -26.60 11.17
CA THR A 372 -19.53 -27.77 11.42
C THR A 372 -19.98 -28.49 12.71
N VAL A 373 -20.27 -27.74 13.78
CA VAL A 373 -20.81 -28.31 15.01
C VAL A 373 -22.15 -29.01 14.74
N PHE A 374 -23.07 -28.34 14.02
CA PHE A 374 -24.36 -28.95 13.67
C PHE A 374 -24.20 -30.19 12.76
N ALA A 375 -23.23 -30.18 11.84
CA ALA A 375 -22.95 -31.34 10.99
C ALA A 375 -22.44 -32.54 11.82
N ILE A 376 -21.57 -32.29 12.82
CA ILE A 376 -21.10 -33.31 13.74
C ILE A 376 -22.26 -33.92 14.57
N MET A 377 -23.25 -33.07 14.91
CA MET A 377 -24.47 -33.50 15.62
C MET A 377 -25.48 -34.22 14.72
N GLY A 378 -25.15 -34.49 13.44
CA GLY A 378 -26.01 -35.19 12.50
C GLY A 378 -27.00 -34.28 11.74
N HIS A 379 -26.86 -32.95 11.86
CA HIS A 379 -27.76 -31.96 11.22
C HIS A 379 -26.97 -31.00 10.31
N PRO A 380 -26.31 -31.48 9.24
CA PRO A 380 -25.56 -30.61 8.36
C PRO A 380 -26.47 -29.64 7.63
N ALA A 381 -26.09 -28.35 7.59
CA ALA A 381 -26.75 -27.38 6.73
C ALA A 381 -26.46 -27.70 5.26
N SER A 382 -27.41 -27.40 4.35
CA SER A 382 -27.26 -27.67 2.91
C SER A 382 -26.06 -26.97 2.27
N SER A 383 -25.63 -25.83 2.81
CA SER A 383 -24.46 -25.08 2.34
C SER A 383 -23.12 -25.51 2.95
N TRP A 384 -23.11 -26.35 3.99
CA TRP A 384 -21.88 -26.66 4.74
C TRP A 384 -20.71 -27.16 3.87
N ALA A 385 -20.99 -28.12 2.97
CA ALA A 385 -19.96 -28.65 2.10
C ALA A 385 -19.41 -27.60 1.12
N LEU A 386 -20.27 -26.72 0.61
CA LEU A 386 -19.87 -25.62 -0.25
C LEU A 386 -18.99 -24.63 0.52
N ASP A 387 -19.41 -24.20 1.72
CA ASP A 387 -18.70 -23.23 2.54
C ASP A 387 -17.32 -23.75 2.95
N LEU A 388 -17.24 -25.03 3.33
CA LEU A 388 -15.96 -25.67 3.63
C LEU A 388 -15.06 -25.72 2.39
N THR A 389 -15.62 -26.08 1.23
CA THR A 389 -14.88 -26.12 -0.03
C THR A 389 -14.33 -24.74 -0.41
N VAL A 390 -15.13 -23.69 -0.28
CA VAL A 390 -14.70 -22.29 -0.55
C VAL A 390 -13.60 -21.87 0.41
N LEU A 391 -13.72 -22.17 1.71
CA LEU A 391 -12.66 -21.90 2.68
C LEU A 391 -11.37 -22.62 2.32
N LEU A 392 -11.43 -23.93 2.05
CA LEU A 392 -10.24 -24.74 1.72
C LEU A 392 -9.59 -24.27 0.42
N LEU A 393 -10.38 -23.90 -0.60
CA LEU A 393 -9.89 -23.31 -1.84
C LEU A 393 -9.17 -21.99 -1.58
N GLY A 394 -9.80 -21.06 -0.83
CA GLY A 394 -9.21 -19.78 -0.48
C GLY A 394 -7.93 -19.92 0.34
N TRP A 395 -7.92 -20.84 1.30
CA TRP A 395 -6.75 -21.12 2.12
C TRP A 395 -5.61 -21.75 1.30
N SER A 396 -5.89 -22.76 0.49
CA SER A 396 -4.90 -23.42 -0.37
C SER A 396 -4.27 -22.45 -1.37
N THR A 397 -5.10 -21.64 -2.06
CA THR A 397 -4.61 -20.65 -3.02
C THR A 397 -3.78 -19.54 -2.35
N THR A 398 -4.15 -19.14 -1.11
CA THR A 398 -3.35 -18.21 -0.31
C THR A 398 -2.02 -18.85 0.10
N GLY A 399 -2.03 -20.10 0.52
CA GLY A 399 -0.81 -20.85 0.83
C GLY A 399 0.15 -20.95 -0.35
N VAL A 400 -0.38 -21.22 -1.54
CA VAL A 400 0.41 -21.22 -2.79
C VAL A 400 1.00 -19.84 -3.07
N ALA A 401 0.23 -18.76 -2.90
CA ALA A 401 0.71 -17.40 -3.12
C ALA A 401 1.80 -17.00 -2.09
N MET A 402 1.58 -17.33 -0.80
CA MET A 402 2.57 -17.13 0.26
C MET A 402 3.88 -17.87 -0.04
N TRP A 403 3.80 -19.13 -0.43
CA TRP A 403 4.96 -19.93 -0.77
C TRP A 403 5.70 -19.37 -2.00
N ALA A 404 4.96 -19.03 -3.06
CA ALA A 404 5.53 -18.49 -4.30
C ALA A 404 6.24 -17.14 -4.07
N GLY A 405 5.61 -16.23 -3.32
CA GLY A 405 6.20 -14.95 -2.97
C GLY A 405 7.41 -15.10 -2.04
N ALA A 406 7.27 -15.92 -0.99
CA ALA A 406 8.33 -16.15 -0.02
C ALA A 406 9.60 -16.75 -0.63
N ARG A 407 9.46 -17.65 -1.62
CA ARG A 407 10.63 -18.19 -2.36
C ARG A 407 11.46 -17.10 -3.04
N ARG A 408 10.83 -16.04 -3.53
CA ARG A 408 11.51 -14.93 -4.22
C ARG A 408 12.22 -13.99 -3.26
N THR A 409 11.77 -13.90 -2.03
CA THR A 409 12.42 -13.11 -0.96
C THR A 409 13.44 -13.91 -0.16
N GLY A 410 13.55 -15.21 -0.38
CA GLY A 410 14.37 -16.11 0.44
C GLY A 410 13.76 -16.41 1.82
N PHE A 411 12.48 -16.09 2.06
CA PHE A 411 11.81 -16.31 3.32
C PHE A 411 11.36 -17.78 3.46
N ALA A 412 11.74 -18.44 4.55
CA ALA A 412 11.35 -19.82 4.82
C ALA A 412 9.93 -19.90 5.39
N VAL A 413 8.98 -20.41 4.59
CA VAL A 413 7.61 -20.69 5.02
C VAL A 413 7.58 -21.95 5.86
N LYS A 414 6.96 -21.88 7.04
CA LYS A 414 6.74 -23.03 7.92
C LYS A 414 5.29 -23.51 7.78
N PRO A 415 5.00 -24.83 7.96
CA PRO A 415 3.63 -25.31 7.96
C PRO A 415 2.72 -24.57 8.96
N ALA A 416 3.27 -24.20 10.12
CA ALA A 416 2.58 -23.39 11.12
C ALA A 416 2.11 -22.03 10.60
N ASP A 417 2.84 -21.39 9.69
CA ASP A 417 2.43 -20.09 9.12
C ASP A 417 1.12 -20.22 8.32
N LEU A 418 0.98 -21.33 7.58
CA LEU A 418 -0.22 -21.62 6.82
C LEU A 418 -1.42 -21.90 7.72
N VAL A 419 -1.24 -22.71 8.76
CA VAL A 419 -2.30 -22.99 9.74
C VAL A 419 -2.70 -21.70 10.48
N LEU A 420 -1.73 -20.93 10.92
CA LEU A 420 -1.95 -19.70 11.67
C LEU A 420 -2.58 -18.58 10.82
N SER A 421 -2.52 -18.67 9.49
CA SER A 421 -3.23 -17.71 8.63
C SER A 421 -4.75 -17.77 8.83
N LEU A 422 -5.31 -18.93 9.16
CA LEU A 422 -6.72 -19.08 9.50
C LEU A 422 -7.13 -18.29 10.76
N ALA A 423 -6.20 -18.12 11.72
CA ALA A 423 -6.42 -17.28 12.89
C ALA A 423 -6.12 -15.80 12.61
N TYR A 424 -5.28 -15.50 11.61
CA TYR A 424 -4.92 -14.14 11.24
C TYR A 424 -6.03 -13.42 10.48
N TRP A 425 -6.73 -14.12 9.58
CA TRP A 425 -7.76 -13.50 8.73
C TRP A 425 -8.93 -12.90 9.51
N PRO A 426 -9.51 -13.54 10.54
CA PRO A 426 -10.59 -12.94 11.33
C PRO A 426 -10.18 -11.64 12.03
N LEU A 427 -8.90 -11.47 12.36
CA LEU A 427 -8.40 -10.22 12.94
C LEU A 427 -8.53 -9.04 11.96
N ALA A 428 -8.47 -9.30 10.66
CA ALA A 428 -8.68 -8.27 9.64
C ALA A 428 -10.10 -7.67 9.71
N SER A 429 -11.11 -8.43 10.20
CA SER A 429 -12.48 -7.90 10.38
C SER A 429 -12.54 -6.83 11.46
N LEU A 430 -11.73 -6.94 12.52
CA LEU A 430 -11.61 -5.90 13.54
C LEU A 430 -10.96 -4.64 12.95
N ALA A 431 -9.93 -4.82 12.11
CA ALA A 431 -9.27 -3.71 11.42
C ALA A 431 -10.22 -3.01 10.43
N ALA A 432 -11.03 -3.77 9.68
CA ALA A 432 -12.01 -3.24 8.74
C ALA A 432 -13.15 -2.49 9.46
N SER A 433 -13.65 -3.02 10.56
CA SER A 433 -14.65 -2.34 11.40
C SER A 433 -14.12 -1.02 11.95
N LYS A 434 -12.87 -1.01 12.47
CA LYS A 434 -12.19 0.22 12.91
C LYS A 434 -12.00 1.20 11.74
N ALA A 435 -11.65 0.70 10.56
CA ALA A 435 -11.45 1.52 9.36
C ALA A 435 -12.73 2.25 8.93
N ILE A 436 -13.88 1.54 8.91
CA ILE A 436 -15.18 2.13 8.59
C ILE A 436 -15.57 3.18 9.63
N LEU A 437 -15.44 2.85 10.91
CA LEU A 437 -15.75 3.80 11.99
C LEU A 437 -14.90 5.07 11.88
N GLN A 438 -13.61 4.92 11.60
CA GLN A 438 -12.71 6.05 11.40
C GLN A 438 -13.00 6.82 10.11
N LEU A 439 -13.42 6.16 9.04
CA LEU A 439 -13.78 6.83 7.79
C LEU A 439 -14.96 7.79 8.01
N ILE A 440 -15.89 7.44 8.88
CA ILE A 440 -17.05 8.27 9.23
C ILE A 440 -16.68 9.38 10.23
N LEU A 441 -15.97 9.03 11.31
CA LEU A 441 -15.74 9.94 12.42
C LEU A 441 -14.49 10.80 12.28
N ARG A 442 -13.42 10.24 11.69
CA ARG A 442 -12.08 10.86 11.59
C ARG A 442 -11.40 10.47 10.27
N PRO A 443 -11.95 10.85 9.10
CA PRO A 443 -11.50 10.34 7.79
C PRO A 443 -10.01 10.58 7.53
N PHE A 444 -9.47 11.72 7.95
CA PHE A 444 -8.10 12.13 7.65
C PHE A 444 -7.12 11.90 8.81
N HIS A 445 -7.57 11.22 9.87
CA HIS A 445 -6.68 10.89 10.99
C HIS A 445 -5.66 9.84 10.56
N TRP A 446 -4.39 10.14 10.79
CA TRP A 446 -3.28 9.23 10.51
C TRP A 446 -2.94 8.43 11.77
N ASP A 447 -3.34 7.16 11.82
CA ASP A 447 -2.90 6.24 12.88
C ASP A 447 -1.42 5.92 12.68
N LYS A 448 -0.57 6.52 13.51
CA LYS A 448 0.86 6.28 13.46
C LYS A 448 1.19 4.89 14.00
N THR A 449 2.04 4.17 13.27
CA THR A 449 2.66 2.92 13.74
C THR A 449 3.95 3.28 14.48
N PRO A 450 4.15 2.85 15.75
CA PRO A 450 5.43 3.04 16.44
C PRO A 450 6.47 2.12 15.82
N HIS A 451 7.64 2.68 15.48
CA HIS A 451 8.79 1.93 15.00
C HIS A 451 9.88 1.88 16.07
N GLN A 452 10.61 0.78 16.11
CA GLN A 452 11.76 0.60 17.00
C GLN A 452 12.99 0.22 16.18
N PRO A 453 14.16 0.79 16.48
CA PRO A 453 15.38 0.44 15.78
C PRO A 453 15.66 -1.05 15.91
N GLU A 454 15.95 -1.72 14.81
CA GLU A 454 16.53 -3.07 14.87
C GLU A 454 18.03 -2.96 15.06
N ALA A 455 18.58 -3.82 15.97
CA ALA A 455 20.01 -3.98 16.07
C ALA A 455 20.60 -4.27 14.67
N LEU A 456 21.56 -3.44 14.24
CA LEU A 456 22.24 -3.52 12.96
C LEU A 456 22.86 -4.91 12.80
N ARG A 457 22.10 -5.89 12.32
CA ARG A 457 22.67 -7.07 11.68
C ARG A 457 22.89 -6.67 10.23
N THR A 458 24.13 -6.68 9.80
CA THR A 458 24.53 -6.51 8.40
C THR A 458 23.60 -7.34 7.52
N ALA A 459 23.02 -6.68 6.50
CA ALA A 459 22.30 -7.40 5.46
C ALA A 459 23.20 -8.50 4.87
N PRO A 460 22.64 -9.68 4.56
CA PRO A 460 23.39 -10.77 3.97
C PRO A 460 24.03 -10.39 2.63
#